data_8b809d87141069104cd90a0842c32eee
#
_entry.id   8b809d87141069104cd90a0842c32eee
#
_cell.length_a   1.000
_cell.length_b   1.000
_cell.length_c   1.000
_cell.angle_alpha   90.00
_cell.angle_beta   90.00
_cell.angle_gamma   90.00
#
_symmetry.space_group_name_H-M   'P 1'
#
loop_
_entity.id
_entity.type
_entity.pdbx_description
1 polymer ?
#
loop_
_entity_poly.entity_id
_entity_poly.type
_entity_poly.pdbx_seq_one_letter_code
_entity_poly.pdbx_strand_id
1 'polypeptide(L)'
;GGPFSAPMYMFVMGVGMCYTRKNSPMEHFIRGAKIFAVGYILNICRFLIPYSIGYAITGDYGYYIEPLLYKVLGNDILIFAGLAMMIMALFVKLKLSNIVMLIIATVMCGFGTLLNGVDVGTPLGNIFLGYLIGTEDAAGMVLSDFPILNWLMFPICGYVFGSILKRVKDKNLFYLTFSLPAIIIAIVYFALGI
;
A
#
# COMPACT_ATOMS: atom_id res chain seq x y z
N GLY A 1 13.17 -5.75 6.94
CA GLY A 1 12.60 -6.36 5.77
C GLY A 1 13.20 -5.76 4.51
N GLY A 2 13.47 -6.58 3.49
CA GLY A 2 14.06 -6.07 2.25
C GLY A 2 13.11 -5.13 1.49
N PRO A 3 13.62 -4.28 0.59
CA PRO A 3 12.84 -3.26 -0.13
C PRO A 3 11.70 -3.85 -0.98
N PHE A 4 11.76 -5.13 -1.30
CA PHE A 4 10.76 -5.82 -2.12
C PHE A 4 9.62 -6.46 -1.33
N SER A 5 9.68 -6.52 0.00
CA SER A 5 8.69 -7.23 0.81
C SER A 5 7.29 -6.59 0.73
N ALA A 6 7.20 -5.28 0.86
CA ALA A 6 5.92 -4.56 0.80
C ALA A 6 5.27 -4.61 -0.61
N PRO A 7 5.99 -4.30 -1.71
CA PRO A 7 5.45 -4.47 -3.06
C PRO A 7 4.93 -5.87 -3.35
N MET A 8 5.68 -6.90 -2.95
CA MET A 8 5.27 -8.31 -3.13
C MET A 8 4.02 -8.66 -2.35
N TYR A 9 3.93 -8.21 -1.08
CA TYR A 9 2.73 -8.41 -0.26
C TYR A 9 1.50 -7.79 -0.92
N MET A 10 1.61 -6.55 -1.40
CA MET A 10 0.50 -5.84 -2.06
C MET A 10 0.10 -6.52 -3.38
N PHE A 11 1.09 -6.96 -4.15
CA PHE A 11 0.84 -7.70 -5.39
C PHE A 11 0.10 -9.01 -5.13
N VAL A 12 0.57 -9.82 -4.16
CA VAL A 12 -0.07 -11.09 -3.80
C VAL A 12 -1.48 -10.86 -3.25
N MET A 13 -1.71 -9.79 -2.50
CA MET A 13 -3.04 -9.39 -2.05
C MET A 13 -3.98 -9.17 -3.24
N GLY A 14 -3.52 -8.45 -4.27
CA GLY A 14 -4.28 -8.24 -5.51
C GLY A 14 -4.61 -9.55 -6.22
N VAL A 15 -3.63 -10.46 -6.35
CA VAL A 15 -3.86 -11.82 -6.91
C VAL A 15 -4.91 -12.56 -6.09
N GLY A 16 -4.80 -12.53 -4.76
CA GLY A 16 -5.71 -13.22 -3.84
C GLY A 16 -7.16 -12.77 -3.99
N MET A 17 -7.41 -11.50 -4.32
CA MET A 17 -8.77 -11.02 -4.59
C MET A 17 -9.45 -11.79 -5.74
N CYS A 18 -8.70 -12.19 -6.78
CA CYS A 18 -9.24 -12.97 -7.89
C CYS A 18 -9.64 -14.39 -7.48
N TYR A 19 -8.94 -15.00 -6.50
CA TYR A 19 -9.11 -16.41 -6.13
C TYR A 19 -10.04 -16.62 -4.93
N THR A 20 -10.59 -15.57 -4.38
CA THR A 20 -11.51 -15.66 -3.25
C THR A 20 -12.82 -16.32 -3.65
N ARG A 21 -13.33 -17.25 -2.82
CA ARG A 21 -14.63 -17.95 -3.05
C ARG A 21 -15.80 -16.98 -3.10
N LYS A 22 -15.82 -16.00 -2.20
CA LYS A 22 -16.82 -14.94 -2.16
C LYS A 22 -16.25 -13.71 -2.86
N ASN A 23 -16.50 -13.61 -4.15
CA ASN A 23 -15.91 -12.60 -5.04
C ASN A 23 -16.89 -11.46 -5.38
N SER A 24 -17.76 -11.09 -4.42
CA SER A 24 -18.61 -9.92 -4.60
C SER A 24 -17.86 -8.63 -4.23
N PRO A 25 -18.12 -7.51 -4.90
CA PRO A 25 -17.50 -6.22 -4.56
C PRO A 25 -17.71 -5.83 -3.09
N MET A 26 -18.89 -6.12 -2.56
CA MET A 26 -19.24 -5.82 -1.17
C MET A 26 -18.42 -6.66 -0.17
N GLU A 27 -18.16 -7.92 -0.48
CA GLU A 27 -17.29 -8.78 0.35
C GLU A 27 -15.84 -8.26 0.39
N HIS A 28 -15.31 -7.81 -0.74
CA HIS A 28 -13.98 -7.19 -0.79
C HIS A 28 -13.94 -5.90 0.01
N PHE A 29 -14.99 -5.06 -0.10
CA PHE A 29 -15.10 -3.83 0.67
C PHE A 29 -15.14 -4.11 2.19
N ILE A 30 -15.97 -5.04 2.64
CA ILE A 30 -16.09 -5.41 4.06
C ILE A 30 -14.76 -5.96 4.60
N ARG A 31 -14.05 -6.78 3.81
CA ARG A 31 -12.72 -7.27 4.20
C ARG A 31 -11.71 -6.13 4.29
N GLY A 32 -11.70 -5.22 3.31
CA GLY A 32 -10.86 -4.03 3.35
C GLY A 32 -11.12 -3.19 4.60
N ALA A 33 -12.40 -2.94 4.92
CA ALA A 33 -12.79 -2.18 6.11
C ALA A 33 -12.35 -2.87 7.42
N LYS A 34 -12.44 -4.20 7.49
CA LYS A 34 -11.94 -4.97 8.65
C LYS A 34 -10.43 -4.86 8.80
N ILE A 35 -9.66 -5.01 7.71
CA ILE A 35 -8.21 -4.89 7.73
C ILE A 35 -7.80 -3.47 8.13
N PHE A 36 -8.47 -2.46 7.60
CA PHE A 36 -8.29 -1.06 7.95
C PHE A 36 -8.49 -0.81 9.46
N ALA A 37 -9.60 -1.32 10.02
CA ALA A 37 -9.87 -1.21 11.46
C ALA A 37 -8.82 -1.94 12.32
N VAL A 38 -8.39 -3.14 11.90
CA VAL A 38 -7.32 -3.89 12.57
C VAL A 38 -6.01 -3.12 12.51
N GLY A 39 -5.68 -2.45 11.39
CA GLY A 39 -4.51 -1.61 11.26
C GLY A 39 -4.47 -0.52 12.34
N TYR A 40 -5.58 0.21 12.54
CA TYR A 40 -5.67 1.21 13.60
C TYR A 40 -5.59 0.62 15.00
N ILE A 41 -6.25 -0.52 15.26
CA ILE A 41 -6.15 -1.19 16.56
C ILE A 41 -4.69 -1.56 16.86
N LEU A 42 -3.96 -2.05 15.85
CA LEU A 42 -2.54 -2.37 16.00
C LEU A 42 -1.70 -1.12 16.27
N ASN A 43 -1.95 -0.01 15.59
CA ASN A 43 -1.24 1.24 15.84
C ASN A 43 -1.51 1.77 17.26
N ILE A 44 -2.74 1.67 17.75
CA ILE A 44 -3.08 2.00 19.14
C ILE A 44 -2.28 1.12 20.12
N CYS A 45 -2.31 -0.20 19.92
CA CYS A 45 -1.59 -1.12 20.79
C CYS A 45 -0.08 -0.95 20.74
N ARG A 46 0.48 -0.65 19.56
CA ARG A 46 1.92 -0.57 19.31
C ARG A 46 2.50 0.79 19.68
N PHE A 47 1.75 1.86 19.54
CA PHE A 47 2.23 3.23 19.73
C PHE A 47 1.51 3.95 20.86
N LEU A 48 0.18 4.09 20.83
CA LEU A 48 -0.54 4.90 21.81
C LEU A 48 -0.30 4.41 23.23
N ILE A 49 -0.44 3.13 23.49
CA ILE A 49 -0.29 2.55 24.83
C ILE A 49 1.15 2.69 25.34
N PRO A 50 2.20 2.16 24.63
CA PRO A 50 3.57 2.24 25.14
C PRO A 50 4.09 3.67 25.26
N TYR A 51 3.77 4.56 24.33
CA TYR A 51 4.22 5.94 24.34
C TYR A 51 3.57 6.73 25.48
N SER A 52 2.26 6.51 25.76
CA SER A 52 1.59 7.13 26.91
C SER A 52 2.18 6.68 28.25
N ILE A 53 2.50 5.38 28.38
CA ILE A 53 3.15 4.85 29.59
C ILE A 53 4.57 5.41 29.71
N GLY A 54 5.34 5.45 28.62
CA GLY A 54 6.69 6.02 28.61
C GLY A 54 6.70 7.48 29.05
N TYR A 55 5.79 8.28 28.52
CA TYR A 55 5.62 9.67 28.93
C TYR A 55 5.26 9.81 30.43
N ALA A 56 4.34 8.99 30.92
CA ALA A 56 3.95 9.02 32.34
C ALA A 56 5.12 8.70 33.28
N ILE A 57 6.09 7.88 32.83
CA ILE A 57 7.26 7.49 33.64
C ILE A 57 8.39 8.53 33.53
N THR A 58 8.67 9.05 32.33
CA THR A 58 9.87 9.86 32.06
C THR A 58 9.60 11.35 32.01
N GLY A 59 8.37 11.77 31.68
CA GLY A 59 8.00 13.17 31.44
C GLY A 59 8.54 13.76 30.13
N ASP A 60 9.19 12.96 29.27
CA ASP A 60 9.79 13.42 28.01
C ASP A 60 8.71 13.58 26.93
N TYR A 61 8.23 14.80 26.77
CA TYR A 61 7.21 15.16 25.79
C TYR A 61 7.70 15.01 24.36
N GLY A 62 8.92 15.46 24.06
CA GLY A 62 9.49 15.47 22.71
C GLY A 62 9.65 14.07 22.12
N TYR A 63 10.08 13.12 22.96
CA TYR A 63 10.28 11.75 22.50
C TYR A 63 8.97 10.94 22.39
N TYR A 64 8.03 11.11 23.32
CA TYR A 64 6.85 10.26 23.41
C TYR A 64 5.58 10.87 22.80
N ILE A 65 5.33 12.15 22.99
CA ILE A 65 4.04 12.77 22.61
C ILE A 65 4.12 13.43 21.25
N GLU A 66 5.20 14.12 20.94
CA GLU A 66 5.34 14.83 19.67
C GLU A 66 5.16 13.92 18.44
N PRO A 67 5.82 12.75 18.33
CA PRO A 67 5.63 11.86 17.19
C PRO A 67 4.37 10.97 17.26
N LEU A 68 3.65 10.96 18.38
CA LEU A 68 2.57 10.03 18.64
C LEU A 68 1.43 10.15 17.64
N LEU A 69 1.07 11.37 17.27
CA LEU A 69 -0.02 11.63 16.33
C LEU A 69 0.26 10.99 14.97
N TYR A 70 1.47 11.16 14.44
CA TYR A 70 1.89 10.56 13.16
C TYR A 70 1.97 9.04 13.23
N LYS A 71 2.45 8.49 14.34
CA LYS A 71 2.58 7.02 14.51
C LYS A 71 1.22 6.33 14.65
N VAL A 72 0.27 6.95 15.32
CA VAL A 72 -1.07 6.37 15.53
C VAL A 72 -1.96 6.55 14.31
N LEU A 73 -1.96 7.75 13.72
CA LEU A 73 -2.81 8.09 12.57
C LEU A 73 -2.11 7.87 11.22
N GLY A 74 -0.82 7.60 11.20
CA GLY A 74 -0.05 7.41 9.96
C GLY A 74 -0.52 6.20 9.15
N ASN A 75 -0.29 6.26 7.85
CA ASN A 75 -0.66 5.21 6.90
C ASN A 75 0.37 4.07 6.91
N ASP A 76 0.15 3.07 7.77
CA ASP A 76 0.94 1.84 7.81
C ASP A 76 0.45 0.83 6.76
N ILE A 77 1.25 -0.21 6.52
CA ILE A 77 1.00 -1.25 5.52
C ILE A 77 -0.38 -1.91 5.63
N LEU A 78 -0.91 -2.15 6.84
CA LEU A 78 -2.23 -2.73 7.03
C LEU A 78 -3.34 -1.73 6.71
N ILE A 79 -3.18 -0.48 7.14
CA ILE A 79 -4.13 0.60 6.85
C ILE A 79 -4.21 0.79 5.34
N PHE A 80 -3.06 0.88 4.67
CA PHE A 80 -2.99 0.93 3.21
C PHE A 80 -3.67 -0.29 2.57
N ALA A 81 -3.37 -1.52 3.01
CA ALA A 81 -3.97 -2.73 2.46
C ALA A 81 -5.50 -2.72 2.56
N GLY A 82 -6.04 -2.25 3.69
CA GLY A 82 -7.48 -2.07 3.87
C GLY A 82 -8.08 -1.09 2.88
N LEU A 83 -7.47 0.10 2.73
CA LEU A 83 -7.89 1.13 1.78
C LEU A 83 -7.78 0.64 0.33
N ALA A 84 -6.66 0.02 -0.03
CA ALA A 84 -6.45 -0.54 -1.36
C ALA A 84 -7.52 -1.57 -1.72
N MET A 85 -7.89 -2.47 -0.79
CA MET A 85 -8.96 -3.43 -1.02
C MET A 85 -10.32 -2.75 -1.21
N MET A 86 -10.63 -1.69 -0.47
CA MET A 86 -11.88 -0.94 -0.64
C MET A 86 -11.92 -0.23 -2.00
N ILE A 87 -10.83 0.38 -2.44
CA ILE A 87 -10.72 1.01 -3.77
C ILE A 87 -10.85 -0.05 -4.88
N MET A 88 -10.14 -1.17 -4.73
CA MET A 88 -10.24 -2.29 -5.68
C MET A 88 -11.67 -2.87 -5.75
N ALA A 89 -12.37 -2.94 -4.62
CA ALA A 89 -13.77 -3.36 -4.59
C ALA A 89 -14.66 -2.42 -5.44
N LEU A 90 -14.38 -1.11 -5.42
CA LEU A 90 -15.05 -0.13 -6.28
C LEU A 90 -14.76 -0.38 -7.76
N PHE A 91 -13.51 -0.64 -8.13
CA PHE A 91 -13.12 -0.95 -9.52
C PHE A 91 -13.81 -2.22 -10.03
N VAL A 92 -13.89 -3.25 -9.19
CA VAL A 92 -14.64 -4.47 -9.50
C VAL A 92 -16.14 -4.21 -9.64
N LYS A 93 -16.73 -3.38 -8.77
CA LYS A 93 -18.14 -2.97 -8.84
C LYS A 93 -18.44 -2.20 -10.13
N LEU A 94 -17.56 -1.32 -10.56
CA LEU A 94 -17.66 -0.55 -11.80
C LEU A 94 -17.34 -1.40 -13.05
N LYS A 95 -16.97 -2.67 -12.88
CA LYS A 95 -16.61 -3.60 -13.96
C LYS A 95 -15.52 -3.04 -14.88
N LEU A 96 -14.54 -2.34 -14.33
CA LEU A 96 -13.44 -1.77 -15.11
C LEU A 96 -12.65 -2.89 -15.80
N SER A 97 -12.27 -2.65 -17.05
CA SER A 97 -11.40 -3.59 -17.77
C SER A 97 -9.98 -3.57 -17.19
N ASN A 98 -9.25 -4.66 -17.35
CA ASN A 98 -7.86 -4.77 -16.89
C ASN A 98 -6.98 -3.64 -17.43
N ILE A 99 -7.18 -3.25 -18.70
CA ILE A 99 -6.43 -2.16 -19.34
C ILE A 99 -6.74 -0.82 -18.67
N VAL A 100 -8.00 -0.53 -18.41
CA VAL A 100 -8.42 0.71 -17.74
C VAL A 100 -7.85 0.77 -16.33
N MET A 101 -7.87 -0.34 -15.57
CA MET A 101 -7.26 -0.40 -14.25
C MET A 101 -5.76 -0.11 -14.28
N LEU A 102 -5.01 -0.66 -15.25
CA LEU A 102 -3.58 -0.39 -15.41
C LEU A 102 -3.31 1.07 -15.80
N ILE A 103 -4.12 1.65 -16.69
CA ILE A 103 -3.99 3.07 -17.05
C ILE A 103 -4.20 3.95 -15.82
N ILE A 104 -5.27 3.71 -15.05
CA ILE A 104 -5.54 4.43 -13.81
C ILE A 104 -4.35 4.30 -12.84
N ALA A 105 -3.83 3.07 -12.64
CA ALA A 105 -2.69 2.82 -11.77
C ALA A 105 -1.44 3.60 -12.20
N THR A 106 -1.13 3.60 -13.49
CA THR A 106 0.03 4.31 -14.05
C THR A 106 -0.10 5.83 -13.89
N VAL A 107 -1.29 6.37 -14.20
CA VAL A 107 -1.57 7.80 -14.06
C VAL A 107 -1.49 8.21 -12.58
N MET A 108 -2.10 7.44 -11.68
CA MET A 108 -2.04 7.71 -10.24
C MET A 108 -0.59 7.67 -9.73
N CYS A 109 0.19 6.68 -10.12
CA CYS A 109 1.59 6.56 -9.73
C CYS A 109 2.42 7.76 -10.24
N GLY A 110 2.21 8.18 -11.48
CA GLY A 110 2.87 9.36 -12.04
C GLY A 110 2.55 10.64 -11.26
N PHE A 111 1.28 10.88 -10.96
CA PHE A 111 0.87 12.02 -10.13
C PHE A 111 1.42 11.91 -8.69
N GLY A 112 1.38 10.72 -8.09
CA GLY A 112 1.93 10.49 -6.75
C GLY A 112 3.42 10.80 -6.67
N THR A 113 4.17 10.45 -7.72
CA THR A 113 5.62 10.74 -7.79
C THR A 113 5.88 12.23 -7.96
N LEU A 114 5.08 12.93 -8.77
CA LEU A 114 5.22 14.38 -8.98
C LEU A 114 4.83 15.21 -7.74
N LEU A 115 3.91 14.72 -6.93
CA LEU A 115 3.40 15.40 -5.73
C LEU A 115 4.06 14.92 -4.44
N ASN A 116 5.12 14.10 -4.53
CA ASN A 116 5.82 13.60 -3.37
C ASN A 116 6.59 14.72 -2.65
N GLY A 117 6.62 14.67 -1.30
CA GLY A 117 7.36 15.64 -0.49
C GLY A 117 6.61 16.94 -0.21
N VAL A 118 5.30 17.00 -0.41
CA VAL A 118 4.49 18.20 -0.11
C VAL A 118 4.29 18.37 1.39
N ASP A 119 4.59 19.57 1.91
CA ASP A 119 4.24 20.00 3.26
C ASP A 119 3.04 20.95 3.22
N VAL A 120 1.98 20.63 3.97
CA VAL A 120 0.76 21.45 4.10
C VAL A 120 0.89 22.46 5.25
N GLY A 121 1.96 22.39 6.03
CA GLY A 121 2.22 23.27 7.17
C GLY A 121 1.36 22.97 8.41
N THR A 122 0.55 21.92 8.40
CA THR A 122 -0.22 21.48 9.58
C THR A 122 -0.10 19.96 9.77
N PRO A 123 0.11 19.48 11.02
CA PRO A 123 0.28 18.04 11.28
C PRO A 123 -0.88 17.18 10.78
N LEU A 124 -2.12 17.59 11.04
CA LEU A 124 -3.30 16.87 10.57
C LEU A 124 -3.42 16.91 9.05
N GLY A 125 -3.14 18.05 8.42
CA GLY A 125 -3.13 18.19 6.96
C GLY A 125 -2.13 17.23 6.32
N ASN A 126 -0.92 17.15 6.83
CA ASN A 126 0.11 16.23 6.36
C ASN A 126 -0.29 14.77 6.55
N ILE A 127 -0.92 14.41 7.67
CA ILE A 127 -1.41 13.05 7.89
C ILE A 127 -2.50 12.70 6.87
N PHE A 128 -3.54 13.53 6.71
CA PHE A 128 -4.63 13.22 5.78
C PHE A 128 -4.18 13.21 4.33
N LEU A 129 -3.36 14.18 3.94
CA LEU A 129 -2.80 14.21 2.59
C LEU A 129 -1.83 13.05 2.36
N GLY A 130 -1.10 12.64 3.40
CA GLY A 130 -0.16 11.53 3.40
C GLY A 130 -0.80 10.16 3.05
N TYR A 131 -2.12 10.01 3.21
CA TYR A 131 -2.82 8.83 2.69
C TYR A 131 -2.85 8.79 1.17
N LEU A 132 -2.85 9.92 0.51
CA LEU A 132 -2.95 10.04 -0.95
C LEU A 132 -1.57 10.15 -1.60
N ILE A 133 -0.75 11.07 -1.12
CA ILE A 133 0.59 11.40 -1.65
C ILE A 133 1.62 11.31 -0.52
N GLY A 134 2.89 11.16 -0.86
CA GLY A 134 3.97 11.24 0.13
C GLY A 134 4.06 12.66 0.69
N THR A 135 3.92 12.81 2.01
CA THR A 135 4.11 14.09 2.70
C THR A 135 5.37 14.04 3.55
N GLU A 136 6.03 15.19 3.67
CA GLU A 136 7.20 15.40 4.51
C GLU A 136 6.93 16.60 5.41
N ASP A 137 7.55 16.64 6.60
CA ASP A 137 7.53 17.82 7.45
C ASP A 137 8.62 18.81 7.06
N ALA A 138 8.64 19.98 7.69
CA ALA A 138 9.64 21.02 7.44
C ALA A 138 11.10 20.57 7.75
N ALA A 139 11.29 19.46 8.47
CA ALA A 139 12.59 18.85 8.74
C ALA A 139 12.95 17.75 7.72
N GLY A 140 12.09 17.50 6.70
CA GLY A 140 12.28 16.44 5.70
C GLY A 140 11.98 15.03 6.22
N MET A 141 11.23 14.91 7.32
CA MET A 141 10.81 13.61 7.83
C MET A 141 9.61 13.11 7.02
N VAL A 142 9.74 11.91 6.45
CA VAL A 142 8.64 11.25 5.72
C VAL A 142 7.52 10.90 6.68
N LEU A 143 6.32 11.40 6.42
CA LEU A 143 5.14 11.25 7.29
C LEU A 143 4.17 10.17 6.80
N SER A 144 4.39 9.60 5.62
CA SER A 144 3.55 8.56 5.04
C SER A 144 4.40 7.49 4.34
N ASP A 145 4.38 6.27 4.89
CA ASP A 145 5.13 5.14 4.34
C ASP A 145 4.48 4.56 3.07
N PHE A 146 3.15 4.62 2.96
CA PHE A 146 2.39 3.95 1.90
C PHE A 146 1.32 4.84 1.27
N PRO A 147 1.68 5.95 0.57
CA PRO A 147 0.71 6.79 -0.10
C PRO A 147 -0.02 6.05 -1.23
N ILE A 148 -1.35 6.18 -1.27
CA ILE A 148 -2.23 5.41 -2.17
C ILE A 148 -1.86 5.60 -3.63
N LEU A 149 -1.57 6.84 -4.06
CA LEU A 149 -1.26 7.11 -5.46
C LEU A 149 -0.06 6.31 -5.96
N ASN A 150 0.97 6.17 -5.15
CA ASN A 150 2.18 5.45 -5.54
C ASN A 150 2.04 3.93 -5.37
N TRP A 151 1.39 3.50 -4.30
CA TRP A 151 1.40 2.09 -3.91
C TRP A 151 0.24 1.26 -4.47
N LEU A 152 -0.88 1.90 -4.86
CA LEU A 152 -2.05 1.20 -5.40
C LEU A 152 -1.74 0.46 -6.72
N MET A 153 -0.68 0.83 -7.41
CA MET A 153 -0.21 0.14 -8.61
C MET A 153 0.06 -1.34 -8.35
N PHE A 154 0.68 -1.70 -7.22
CA PHE A 154 1.04 -3.09 -6.92
C PHE A 154 -0.17 -4.02 -6.78
N PRO A 155 -1.20 -3.73 -5.96
CA PRO A 155 -2.38 -4.58 -5.89
C PRO A 155 -3.19 -4.58 -7.19
N ILE A 156 -3.22 -3.49 -7.97
CA ILE A 156 -3.86 -3.49 -9.29
C ILE A 156 -3.13 -4.43 -10.24
N CYS A 157 -1.81 -4.35 -10.34
CA CYS A 157 -1.01 -5.27 -11.16
C CYS A 157 -1.21 -6.73 -10.72
N GLY A 158 -1.26 -6.98 -9.40
CA GLY A 158 -1.56 -8.30 -8.86
C GLY A 158 -2.93 -8.81 -9.26
N TYR A 159 -3.96 -7.97 -9.19
CA TYR A 159 -5.32 -8.34 -9.59
C TYR A 159 -5.40 -8.64 -11.09
N VAL A 160 -4.81 -7.79 -11.92
CA VAL A 160 -4.76 -8.01 -13.39
C VAL A 160 -4.02 -9.30 -13.71
N PHE A 161 -2.86 -9.53 -13.11
CA PHE A 161 -2.11 -10.77 -13.24
C PHE A 161 -2.96 -11.99 -12.84
N GLY A 162 -3.59 -11.96 -11.67
CA GLY A 162 -4.46 -13.03 -11.18
C GLY A 162 -5.66 -13.28 -12.10
N SER A 163 -6.25 -12.22 -12.67
CA SER A 163 -7.38 -12.33 -13.61
C SER A 163 -6.97 -12.98 -14.94
N ILE A 164 -5.76 -12.69 -15.42
CA ILE A 164 -5.19 -13.33 -16.63
C ILE A 164 -4.86 -14.80 -16.33
N LEU A 165 -4.16 -15.06 -15.23
CA LEU A 165 -3.76 -16.41 -14.81
C LEU A 165 -4.96 -17.34 -14.65
N LYS A 166 -6.12 -16.83 -14.24
CA LYS A 166 -7.37 -17.58 -14.13
C LYS A 166 -7.89 -18.08 -15.48
N ARG A 167 -7.57 -17.38 -16.57
CA ARG A 167 -8.04 -17.69 -17.94
C ARG A 167 -7.05 -18.55 -18.75
N VAL A 168 -5.80 -18.59 -18.32
CA VAL A 168 -4.74 -19.33 -19.00
C VAL A 168 -4.89 -20.83 -18.76
N LYS A 169 -4.85 -21.63 -19.85
CA LYS A 169 -4.95 -23.09 -19.80
C LYS A 169 -3.64 -23.73 -19.33
N ASP A 170 -2.52 -23.32 -19.92
CA ASP A 170 -1.18 -23.80 -19.56
C ASP A 170 -0.48 -22.81 -18.63
N LYS A 171 -0.57 -23.08 -17.32
CA LYS A 171 0.02 -22.26 -16.30
C LYS A 171 1.55 -22.32 -16.27
N ASN A 172 2.12 -23.46 -16.66
CA ASN A 172 3.57 -23.64 -16.67
C ASN A 172 4.22 -22.74 -17.73
N LEU A 173 3.65 -22.76 -18.95
CA LEU A 173 4.11 -21.88 -20.03
C LEU A 173 3.94 -20.40 -19.65
N PHE A 174 2.83 -20.05 -19.03
CA PHE A 174 2.59 -18.69 -18.55
C PHE A 174 3.64 -18.24 -17.53
N TYR A 175 3.93 -19.05 -16.51
CA TYR A 175 4.96 -18.72 -15.53
C TYR A 175 6.34 -18.60 -16.17
N LEU A 176 6.71 -19.52 -17.08
CA LEU A 176 7.99 -19.43 -17.80
C LEU A 176 8.10 -18.13 -18.60
N THR A 177 7.03 -17.75 -19.30
CA THR A 177 7.02 -16.52 -20.11
C THR A 177 7.23 -15.26 -19.28
N PHE A 178 6.71 -15.21 -18.04
CA PHE A 178 6.89 -14.05 -17.16
C PHE A 178 8.16 -14.13 -16.31
N SER A 179 8.57 -15.32 -15.86
CA SER A 179 9.73 -15.46 -14.98
C SER A 179 11.06 -15.30 -15.73
N LEU A 180 11.17 -15.80 -16.97
CA LEU A 180 12.41 -15.69 -17.73
C LEU A 180 12.86 -14.23 -17.95
N PRO A 181 12.02 -13.31 -18.46
CA PRO A 181 12.42 -11.91 -18.58
C PRO A 181 12.76 -11.28 -17.24
N ALA A 182 12.01 -11.60 -16.18
CA ALA A 182 12.29 -11.06 -14.85
C ALA A 182 13.65 -11.53 -14.29
N ILE A 183 13.98 -12.81 -14.49
CA ILE A 183 15.28 -13.37 -14.10
C ILE A 183 16.41 -12.72 -14.90
N ILE A 184 16.24 -12.56 -16.22
CA ILE A 184 17.23 -11.93 -17.08
C ILE A 184 17.47 -10.47 -16.61
N ILE A 185 16.41 -9.71 -16.39
CA ILE A 185 16.50 -8.33 -15.88
C ILE A 185 17.22 -8.28 -14.52
N ALA A 186 16.88 -9.19 -13.61
CA ALA A 186 17.52 -9.26 -12.30
C ALA A 186 19.01 -9.60 -12.41
N ILE A 187 19.40 -10.53 -13.28
CA ILE A 187 20.80 -10.87 -13.52
C ILE A 187 21.55 -9.67 -14.11
N VAL A 188 20.98 -9.00 -15.12
CA VAL A 188 21.58 -7.82 -15.74
C VAL A 188 21.75 -6.69 -14.73
N TYR A 189 20.72 -6.41 -13.93
CA TYR A 189 20.77 -5.40 -12.86
C TYR A 189 21.88 -5.70 -11.86
N PHE A 190 21.97 -6.95 -11.40
CA PHE A 190 23.01 -7.37 -10.46
C PHE A 190 24.41 -7.33 -11.09
N ALA A 191 24.55 -7.73 -12.36
CA ALA A 191 25.84 -7.71 -13.08
C ALA A 191 26.34 -6.30 -13.36
N LEU A 192 25.45 -5.33 -13.55
CA LEU A 192 25.78 -3.91 -13.76
C LEU A 192 26.06 -3.17 -12.45
N GLY A 193 25.82 -3.78 -11.29
CA GLY A 193 26.05 -3.18 -9.98
C GLY A 193 25.15 -1.97 -9.67
N ILE A 194 23.95 -1.93 -10.29
CA ILE A 194 22.98 -0.84 -10.13
C ILE A 194 22.03 -1.13 -8.99
#